data_6d3b08cc1df44325a478d30e7c95f041
#
_entry.id   6d3b08cc1df44325a478d30e7c95f041
#
_cell.length_a   1.000
_cell.length_b   1.000
_cell.length_c   1.000
_cell.angle_alpha   90.00
_cell.angle_beta   90.00
_cell.angle_gamma   90.00
#
_symmetry.space_group_name_H-M   'P 1'
#
loop_
_entity.id
_entity.type
_entity.pdbx_description
1 polymer ?
#
loop_
_entity_poly.entity_id
_entity_poly.type
_entity_poly.pdbx_seq_one_letter_code
_entity_poly.pdbx_strand_id
1 'polypeptide(L)'
;MISGFLIGLVLIGCKEVNKMQSESSTSLHFQLNGSDKARYSPGDSVTLYCSLDIAKYKGNNLQIETLLFHNETLVSKEEKIIQKNEFTNPKISFVAPPKDYTGYLVKVIVKDEHGKNLATDTSAIDVSSSWIKFPRYGYLCDYDYSIPSEELIQQMNRYHINAIEYYDWHHLHHEPLPKGMTDKNLSDWTDWAGRTINHKTIARYIAAAKEKNMVNMAYNMIYAGTDSFFKDANGNPTPACQWQLLFKEGNSKGKGPFLFTMGVSPSGDGHLYFVNPLNPEWQTYIFAEENRALDALGFDGWHGDTIGEFGEMTDVKGNPLGYTEDGKAIYLVKDTYRSFLNSAKKALGKKYLSFNPVGAQGNEQANTSLTDVLYAEFWPWDAARDGELFNTYHAILREVERSREDSKAYSFDGVGKSLTVKAYINIDSKEKFMNDAAVLLMDAVSFASGGGRLELGNGDHMLHTAYYPDDKILMSDTLKNSILKMYDFSVAYENLLRDGQYPIENKVEIKDTPTSTDGKSYTIWTYPKEDSEYQILHLINLRNNDNQWVDEKGKKKEPEMQENLKVKFYTDRKISSVYLCSPDFSNCESLSLSHDKGTDSNGKYIEFTVPSLQYWDMIYMKS
;
A
#
# COMPACT_ATOMS: atom_id res chain seq x y z
N MET A 1 -57.85 -31.15 14.62
CA MET A 1 -56.72 -31.78 15.34
C MET A 1 -55.56 -31.87 14.38
N ILE A 2 -54.41 -31.40 14.82
CA ILE A 2 -53.09 -31.44 14.13
C ILE A 2 -52.91 -30.31 13.11
N SER A 3 -52.61 -29.16 13.64
CA SER A 3 -51.77 -28.16 12.97
C SER A 3 -50.90 -27.53 14.06
N GLY A 4 -49.63 -27.72 13.95
CA GLY A 4 -48.67 -27.17 14.92
C GLY A 4 -47.41 -28.00 14.96
N PHE A 5 -46.44 -27.67 14.11
CA PHE A 5 -45.01 -27.90 14.32
C PHE A 5 -44.27 -27.62 12.98
N LEU A 6 -43.97 -26.36 12.73
CA LEU A 6 -42.90 -25.97 11.79
C LEU A 6 -42.65 -24.44 11.84
N ILE A 7 -42.50 -23.87 13.04
CA ILE A 7 -41.97 -22.51 13.21
C ILE A 7 -41.06 -22.53 14.44
N GLY A 8 -39.96 -23.16 14.34
CA GLY A 8 -39.07 -23.30 15.49
C GLY A 8 -37.56 -23.33 15.20
N LEU A 9 -37.16 -23.35 13.93
CA LEU A 9 -35.70 -23.54 13.62
C LEU A 9 -35.01 -22.36 12.91
N VAL A 10 -35.72 -21.30 12.54
CA VAL A 10 -35.10 -20.13 11.85
C VAL A 10 -34.72 -19.00 12.81
N LEU A 11 -35.20 -19.07 14.07
CA LEU A 11 -34.92 -18.03 15.08
C LEU A 11 -33.68 -18.30 15.98
N ILE A 12 -33.01 -19.43 15.80
CA ILE A 12 -31.85 -19.79 16.66
C ILE A 12 -30.55 -19.18 16.10
N GLY A 13 -30.43 -19.01 14.79
CA GLY A 13 -29.23 -18.41 14.17
C GLY A 13 -29.06 -16.91 14.46
N CYS A 14 -30.14 -16.13 14.43
CA CYS A 14 -30.06 -14.67 14.68
C CYS A 14 -29.95 -14.30 16.17
N LYS A 15 -30.34 -15.21 17.09
CA LYS A 15 -30.17 -14.97 18.53
C LYS A 15 -28.77 -15.28 19.04
N GLU A 16 -28.00 -16.12 18.35
CA GLU A 16 -26.62 -16.41 18.78
C GLU A 16 -25.63 -15.32 18.36
N VAL A 17 -25.81 -14.66 17.22
CA VAL A 17 -24.98 -13.52 16.83
C VAL A 17 -25.22 -12.30 17.76
N ASN A 18 -26.46 -12.06 18.15
CA ASN A 18 -26.78 -11.00 19.13
C ASN A 18 -26.55 -11.43 20.60
N LYS A 19 -26.45 -12.72 20.90
CA LYS A 19 -26.11 -13.21 22.24
C LYS A 19 -24.61 -13.13 22.56
N MET A 20 -23.74 -13.10 21.51
CA MET A 20 -22.30 -12.89 21.75
C MET A 20 -21.97 -11.44 22.16
N GLN A 21 -22.88 -10.48 21.97
CA GLN A 21 -22.68 -9.09 22.43
C GLN A 21 -23.33 -8.77 23.79
N SER A 22 -24.12 -9.64 24.40
CA SER A 22 -24.86 -9.33 25.62
C SER A 22 -24.53 -10.17 26.87
N GLU A 23 -23.55 -11.05 26.83
CA GLU A 23 -23.09 -11.75 28.04
C GLU A 23 -21.66 -11.37 28.35
N SER A 24 -21.41 -10.28 29.11
CA SER A 24 -20.40 -10.36 30.14
C SER A 24 -20.21 -9.08 30.94
N SER A 25 -20.61 -9.08 32.16
CA SER A 25 -20.08 -8.24 33.24
C SER A 25 -18.67 -8.69 33.72
N THR A 26 -17.98 -9.57 32.98
CA THR A 26 -16.65 -10.13 33.29
C THR A 26 -15.72 -10.22 32.09
N SER A 27 -15.95 -9.45 31.02
CA SER A 27 -15.04 -9.45 29.87
C SER A 27 -13.72 -8.79 30.23
N LEU A 28 -12.66 -9.55 30.05
CA LEU A 28 -11.29 -9.07 30.12
C LEU A 28 -11.03 -8.26 28.84
N HIS A 29 -10.41 -7.08 28.94
CA HIS A 29 -9.99 -6.34 27.75
C HIS A 29 -8.61 -6.86 27.33
N PHE A 30 -8.55 -7.40 26.11
CA PHE A 30 -7.33 -7.90 25.47
C PHE A 30 -7.20 -7.31 24.08
N GLN A 31 -6.02 -6.83 23.74
CA GLN A 31 -5.74 -6.26 22.42
C GLN A 31 -4.34 -6.62 21.97
N LEU A 32 -4.20 -7.05 20.73
CA LEU A 32 -2.93 -7.22 20.04
C LEU A 32 -2.43 -5.84 19.56
N ASN A 33 -1.16 -5.54 19.86
CA ASN A 33 -0.53 -4.26 19.54
C ASN A 33 0.50 -4.38 18.40
N GLY A 34 0.44 -5.48 17.63
CA GLY A 34 1.33 -5.78 16.51
C GLY A 34 2.44 -6.74 16.87
N SER A 35 3.30 -6.96 15.92
CA SER A 35 4.46 -7.86 15.99
C SER A 35 5.76 -7.10 16.15
N ASP A 36 6.85 -7.82 16.47
CA ASP A 36 8.19 -7.24 16.60
C ASP A 36 8.81 -6.83 15.26
N LYS A 37 8.35 -7.41 14.13
CA LYS A 37 8.83 -7.11 12.79
C LYS A 37 7.68 -6.95 11.79
N ALA A 38 7.92 -6.22 10.71
CA ALA A 38 6.95 -6.03 9.62
C ALA A 38 6.84 -7.25 8.70
N ARG A 39 7.87 -8.07 8.63
CA ARG A 39 7.93 -9.35 7.89
C ARG A 39 8.96 -10.28 8.51
N TYR A 40 8.81 -11.56 8.25
CA TYR A 40 9.63 -12.63 8.79
C TYR A 40 10.16 -13.51 7.67
N SER A 41 11.35 -14.08 7.83
CA SER A 41 11.79 -15.20 7.03
C SER A 41 11.17 -16.50 7.57
N PRO A 42 10.99 -17.53 6.73
CA PRO A 42 10.58 -18.84 7.19
C PRO A 42 11.44 -19.35 8.36
N GLY A 43 10.80 -19.76 9.45
CA GLY A 43 11.48 -20.25 10.64
C GLY A 43 11.98 -19.16 11.63
N ASP A 44 11.78 -17.89 11.34
CA ASP A 44 12.09 -16.80 12.28
C ASP A 44 11.23 -16.91 13.55
N SER A 45 11.76 -16.42 14.66
CA SER A 45 10.95 -16.18 15.87
C SER A 45 10.07 -14.96 15.68
N VAL A 46 8.78 -15.10 15.94
CA VAL A 46 7.77 -14.04 15.93
C VAL A 46 7.42 -13.70 17.37
N THR A 47 7.36 -12.42 17.69
CA THR A 47 6.84 -11.94 18.97
C THR A 47 5.70 -10.96 18.75
N LEU A 48 4.52 -11.26 19.32
CA LEU A 48 3.39 -10.33 19.36
C LEU A 48 3.39 -9.58 20.68
N TYR A 49 3.16 -8.28 20.59
CA TYR A 49 2.90 -7.44 21.75
C TYR A 49 1.41 -7.36 21.99
N CYS A 50 0.99 -7.37 23.24
CA CYS A 50 -0.41 -7.25 23.59
C CYS A 50 -0.59 -6.48 24.90
N SER A 51 -1.76 -5.88 25.06
CA SER A 51 -2.24 -5.29 26.29
C SER A 51 -3.35 -6.13 26.89
N LEU A 52 -3.35 -6.23 28.20
CA LEU A 52 -4.28 -7.06 28.95
C LEU A 52 -4.75 -6.29 30.19
N ASP A 53 -6.02 -5.89 30.22
CA ASP A 53 -6.62 -5.31 31.41
C ASP A 53 -7.20 -6.42 32.29
N ILE A 54 -6.53 -6.65 33.43
CA ILE A 54 -6.82 -7.69 34.38
C ILE A 54 -7.54 -7.18 35.65
N ALA A 55 -7.92 -5.90 35.70
CA ALA A 55 -8.47 -5.28 36.91
C ALA A 55 -9.65 -6.05 37.53
N LYS A 56 -10.41 -6.76 36.70
CA LYS A 56 -11.58 -7.56 37.11
C LYS A 56 -11.30 -9.07 37.20
N TYR A 57 -10.12 -9.52 36.78
CA TYR A 57 -9.79 -10.96 36.79
C TYR A 57 -9.21 -11.39 38.14
N LYS A 58 -9.83 -12.39 38.74
CA LYS A 58 -9.47 -12.88 40.10
C LYS A 58 -8.64 -14.16 40.12
N GLY A 59 -8.47 -14.81 38.93
CA GLY A 59 -7.66 -16.03 38.80
C GLY A 59 -6.16 -15.77 38.91
N ASN A 60 -5.40 -16.82 39.06
CA ASN A 60 -3.94 -16.77 39.16
C ASN A 60 -3.23 -17.05 37.82
N ASN A 61 -3.90 -17.74 36.90
CA ASN A 61 -3.35 -18.18 35.64
C ASN A 61 -4.30 -17.83 34.51
N LEU A 62 -3.74 -17.53 33.32
CA LEU A 62 -4.47 -17.46 32.08
C LEU A 62 -3.84 -18.42 31.07
N GLN A 63 -4.66 -19.07 30.27
CA GLN A 63 -4.22 -19.86 29.13
C GLN A 63 -4.33 -18.99 27.87
N ILE A 64 -3.23 -18.84 27.16
CA ILE A 64 -3.16 -18.16 25.87
C ILE A 64 -3.10 -19.24 24.79
N GLU A 65 -4.08 -19.24 23.91
CA GLU A 65 -4.11 -20.10 22.73
C GLU A 65 -3.85 -19.26 21.49
N THR A 66 -2.79 -19.58 20.75
CA THR A 66 -2.40 -18.88 19.52
C THR A 66 -2.62 -19.81 18.32
N LEU A 67 -3.44 -19.36 17.39
CA LEU A 67 -3.83 -20.09 16.18
C LEU A 67 -3.35 -19.32 14.96
N LEU A 68 -2.67 -20.00 14.03
CA LEU A 68 -2.25 -19.43 12.75
C LEU A 68 -3.07 -20.06 11.63
N PHE A 69 -3.68 -19.22 10.81
CA PHE A 69 -4.45 -19.63 9.65
C PHE A 69 -3.81 -19.12 8.36
N HIS A 70 -3.71 -19.98 7.35
CA HIS A 70 -3.51 -19.58 5.98
C HIS A 70 -4.83 -19.79 5.24
N ASN A 71 -5.45 -18.71 4.83
CA ASN A 71 -6.83 -18.69 4.35
C ASN A 71 -7.79 -19.40 5.35
N GLU A 72 -8.44 -20.48 4.93
CA GLU A 72 -9.33 -21.31 5.78
C GLU A 72 -8.60 -22.37 6.62
N THR A 73 -7.32 -22.58 6.38
CA THR A 73 -6.58 -23.72 6.93
C THR A 73 -5.83 -23.34 8.19
N LEU A 74 -6.13 -24.03 9.30
CA LEU A 74 -5.32 -23.95 10.52
C LEU A 74 -3.96 -24.63 10.29
N VAL A 75 -2.87 -23.84 10.33
CA VAL A 75 -1.51 -24.35 10.06
C VAL A 75 -0.68 -24.56 11.33
N SER A 76 -1.01 -23.84 12.41
CA SER A 76 -0.32 -23.99 13.69
C SER A 76 -1.26 -23.65 14.86
N LYS A 77 -1.06 -24.34 15.96
CA LYS A 77 -1.71 -24.08 17.24
C LYS A 77 -0.69 -24.20 18.35
N GLU A 78 -0.59 -23.16 19.18
CA GLU A 78 0.25 -23.15 20.37
C GLU A 78 -0.55 -22.75 21.60
N GLU A 79 -0.20 -23.33 22.74
CA GLU A 79 -0.83 -23.00 24.02
C GLU A 79 0.24 -22.65 25.05
N LYS A 80 0.03 -21.58 25.78
CA LYS A 80 0.93 -21.12 26.83
C LYS A 80 0.12 -20.71 28.06
N ILE A 81 0.55 -21.17 29.25
CA ILE A 81 0.01 -20.67 30.51
C ILE A 81 0.87 -19.49 30.98
N ILE A 82 0.25 -18.37 31.25
CA ILE A 82 0.89 -17.20 31.87
C ILE A 82 0.42 -17.06 33.32
N GLN A 83 1.37 -16.74 34.19
CA GLN A 83 1.12 -16.55 35.60
C GLN A 83 0.76 -15.10 35.91
N LYS A 84 0.10 -14.83 37.04
CA LYS A 84 -0.37 -13.49 37.42
C LYS A 84 0.73 -12.41 37.41
N ASN A 85 1.96 -12.77 37.74
CA ASN A 85 3.11 -11.87 37.69
C ASN A 85 3.58 -11.54 36.24
N GLU A 86 3.13 -12.29 35.25
CA GLU A 86 3.43 -12.07 33.82
C GLU A 86 2.32 -11.30 33.09
N PHE A 87 1.21 -10.95 33.80
CA PHE A 87 0.05 -10.31 33.13
C PHE A 87 0.32 -8.89 32.64
N THR A 88 1.32 -8.22 33.19
CA THR A 88 1.70 -6.88 32.71
C THR A 88 2.50 -7.01 31.41
N ASN A 89 1.92 -6.55 30.30
CA ASN A 89 2.50 -6.59 28.95
C ASN A 89 3.00 -8.01 28.54
N PRO A 90 2.11 -9.01 28.49
CA PRO A 90 2.50 -10.34 28.10
C PRO A 90 3.01 -10.36 26.65
N LYS A 91 4.04 -11.18 26.41
CA LYS A 91 4.57 -11.44 25.06
C LYS A 91 4.16 -12.81 24.62
N ILE A 92 3.65 -12.89 23.40
CA ILE A 92 3.26 -14.13 22.76
C ILE A 92 4.31 -14.43 21.69
N SER A 93 5.01 -15.54 21.78
CA SER A 93 6.08 -15.88 20.85
C SER A 93 5.83 -17.26 20.24
N PHE A 94 6.07 -17.39 18.95
CA PHE A 94 5.97 -18.63 18.17
C PHE A 94 6.96 -18.60 16.99
N VAL A 95 7.07 -19.69 16.26
CA VAL A 95 7.94 -19.80 15.09
C VAL A 95 7.15 -19.55 13.81
N ALA A 96 7.66 -18.71 12.93
CA ALA A 96 7.08 -18.44 11.63
C ALA A 96 7.00 -19.73 10.80
N PRO A 97 5.86 -20.03 10.14
CA PRO A 97 5.73 -21.20 9.30
C PRO A 97 6.78 -21.27 8.18
N PRO A 98 7.07 -22.47 7.64
CA PRO A 98 8.18 -22.68 6.70
C PRO A 98 7.91 -22.23 5.26
N LYS A 99 6.65 -21.88 4.91
CA LYS A 99 6.29 -21.47 3.55
C LYS A 99 6.58 -19.99 3.35
N ASP A 100 7.52 -19.70 2.44
CA ASP A 100 7.89 -18.34 2.07
C ASP A 100 6.80 -17.64 1.26
N TYR A 101 6.77 -16.33 1.28
CA TYR A 101 5.79 -15.46 0.61
C TYR A 101 4.35 -15.84 0.93
N THR A 102 4.06 -15.93 2.23
CA THR A 102 2.74 -16.37 2.71
C THR A 102 2.26 -15.49 3.86
N GLY A 103 1.05 -14.96 3.71
CA GLY A 103 0.34 -14.26 4.76
C GLY A 103 -0.42 -15.23 5.67
N TYR A 104 -0.46 -14.90 6.96
CA TYR A 104 -1.18 -15.67 7.97
C TYR A 104 -2.01 -14.75 8.86
N LEU A 105 -3.27 -15.15 9.09
CA LEU A 105 -4.06 -14.59 10.18
C LEU A 105 -3.60 -15.23 11.50
N VAL A 106 -3.31 -14.40 12.48
CA VAL A 106 -2.99 -14.83 13.84
C VAL A 106 -4.19 -14.54 14.73
N LYS A 107 -4.79 -15.56 15.31
CA LYS A 107 -5.87 -15.46 16.28
C LYS A 107 -5.36 -15.84 17.67
N VAL A 108 -5.56 -14.96 18.63
CA VAL A 108 -5.18 -15.21 20.01
C VAL A 108 -6.44 -15.24 20.87
N ILE A 109 -6.60 -16.32 21.63
CA ILE A 109 -7.71 -16.54 22.55
C ILE A 109 -7.15 -16.59 23.97
N VAL A 110 -7.66 -15.72 24.83
CA VAL A 110 -7.36 -15.71 26.26
C VAL A 110 -8.43 -16.48 26.99
N LYS A 111 -8.05 -17.52 27.73
CA LYS A 111 -8.93 -18.39 28.50
C LYS A 111 -8.60 -18.30 29.99
N ASP A 112 -9.58 -18.55 30.83
CA ASP A 112 -9.36 -18.73 32.26
C ASP A 112 -8.77 -20.12 32.58
N GLU A 113 -8.48 -20.36 33.84
CA GLU A 113 -7.93 -21.62 34.35
C GLU A 113 -8.86 -22.84 34.16
N HIS A 114 -10.12 -22.63 33.80
CA HIS A 114 -11.13 -23.65 33.51
C HIS A 114 -11.37 -23.82 31.98
N GLY A 115 -10.61 -23.12 31.16
CA GLY A 115 -10.71 -23.18 29.68
C GLY A 115 -11.84 -22.33 29.09
N LYS A 116 -12.50 -21.46 29.88
CA LYS A 116 -13.53 -20.54 29.38
C LYS A 116 -12.87 -19.38 28.62
N ASN A 117 -13.35 -19.08 27.43
CA ASN A 117 -12.90 -17.92 26.66
C ASN A 117 -13.27 -16.61 27.40
N LEU A 118 -12.29 -15.76 27.63
CA LEU A 118 -12.44 -14.45 28.24
C LEU A 118 -12.34 -13.31 27.23
N ALA A 119 -11.44 -13.44 26.26
CA ALA A 119 -11.22 -12.46 25.21
C ALA A 119 -10.59 -13.11 23.97
N THR A 120 -10.75 -12.47 22.82
CA THR A 120 -10.15 -12.89 21.55
C THR A 120 -9.79 -11.65 20.76
N ASP A 121 -8.62 -11.66 20.11
CA ASP A 121 -8.25 -10.66 19.10
C ASP A 121 -7.44 -11.31 18.00
N THR A 122 -7.33 -10.60 16.86
CA THR A 122 -6.59 -11.05 15.68
C THR A 122 -5.61 -10.00 15.20
N SER A 123 -4.56 -10.47 14.57
CA SER A 123 -3.61 -9.67 13.79
C SER A 123 -3.13 -10.53 12.61
N ALA A 124 -2.13 -10.08 11.90
CA ALA A 124 -1.54 -10.83 10.80
C ALA A 124 -0.02 -10.86 10.88
N ILE A 125 0.59 -11.81 10.19
CA ILE A 125 2.03 -11.83 9.93
C ILE A 125 2.31 -12.14 8.46
N ASP A 126 3.32 -11.48 7.92
CA ASP A 126 3.88 -11.71 6.59
C ASP A 126 5.16 -12.55 6.73
N VAL A 127 5.13 -13.78 6.24
CA VAL A 127 6.31 -14.65 6.16
C VAL A 127 6.88 -14.55 4.76
N SER A 128 7.76 -13.56 4.56
CA SER A 128 8.39 -13.26 3.28
C SER A 128 9.86 -12.91 3.46
N SER A 129 10.75 -13.67 2.82
CA SER A 129 12.19 -13.43 2.83
C SER A 129 12.58 -12.12 2.14
N SER A 130 11.73 -11.58 1.26
CA SER A 130 11.89 -10.30 0.60
C SER A 130 10.58 -9.49 0.59
N TRP A 131 10.68 -8.17 0.65
CA TRP A 131 9.54 -7.27 0.61
C TRP A 131 8.95 -7.08 -0.80
N ILE A 132 9.70 -7.43 -1.84
CA ILE A 132 9.36 -7.10 -3.24
C ILE A 132 8.09 -7.77 -3.75
N LYS A 133 7.68 -8.90 -3.16
CA LYS A 133 6.45 -9.60 -3.56
C LYS A 133 5.20 -8.90 -3.02
N PHE A 134 5.24 -8.52 -1.75
CA PHE A 134 4.13 -7.91 -1.04
C PHE A 134 4.54 -6.55 -0.43
N PRO A 135 4.87 -5.55 -1.27
CA PRO A 135 5.29 -4.25 -0.78
C PRO A 135 4.15 -3.53 -0.06
N ARG A 136 4.48 -2.92 1.08
CA ARG A 136 3.62 -2.03 1.85
C ARG A 136 4.45 -0.81 2.21
N TYR A 137 4.22 0.26 1.48
CA TYR A 137 4.98 1.50 1.59
C TYR A 137 4.41 2.44 2.64
N GLY A 138 5.29 3.02 3.45
CA GLY A 138 5.05 4.22 4.24
C GLY A 138 6.01 5.33 3.84
N TYR A 139 5.85 6.53 4.40
CA TYR A 139 6.72 7.67 4.11
C TYR A 139 7.23 8.34 5.39
N LEU A 140 8.38 9.00 5.29
CA LEU A 140 8.92 9.95 6.27
C LEU A 140 9.30 11.23 5.55
N CYS A 141 9.00 12.37 6.16
CA CYS A 141 9.29 13.69 5.59
C CYS A 141 9.83 14.71 6.60
N ASP A 142 10.00 14.32 7.86
CA ASP A 142 10.51 15.18 8.91
C ASP A 142 11.79 14.58 9.53
N TYR A 143 12.83 15.39 9.59
CA TYR A 143 14.17 14.98 10.00
C TYR A 143 14.75 15.89 11.11
N ASP A 144 13.89 16.57 11.85
CA ASP A 144 14.33 17.34 13.01
C ASP A 144 14.88 16.43 14.11
N TYR A 145 15.83 16.94 14.88
CA TYR A 145 16.49 16.17 15.95
C TYR A 145 15.51 15.69 17.04
N SER A 146 14.45 16.45 17.29
CA SER A 146 13.43 16.16 18.33
C SER A 146 12.47 15.04 17.96
N ILE A 147 12.47 14.56 16.71
CA ILE A 147 11.55 13.54 16.24
C ILE A 147 11.76 12.21 16.99
N PRO A 148 10.68 11.59 17.52
CA PRO A 148 10.74 10.29 18.17
C PRO A 148 10.81 9.16 17.14
N SER A 149 11.97 9.01 16.50
CA SER A 149 12.18 8.16 15.32
C SER A 149 11.77 6.71 15.56
N GLU A 150 12.11 6.15 16.69
CA GLU A 150 11.84 4.76 17.06
C GLU A 150 10.33 4.51 17.25
N GLU A 151 9.63 5.50 17.81
CA GLU A 151 8.18 5.43 18.05
C GLU A 151 7.40 5.49 16.72
N LEU A 152 7.82 6.38 15.79
CA LEU A 152 7.22 6.46 14.46
C LEU A 152 7.40 5.17 13.67
N ILE A 153 8.59 4.58 13.71
CA ILE A 153 8.86 3.29 13.06
C ILE A 153 8.03 2.17 13.72
N GLN A 154 7.90 2.17 15.06
CA GLN A 154 7.05 1.21 15.75
C GLN A 154 5.57 1.36 15.35
N GLN A 155 5.08 2.58 15.15
CA GLN A 155 3.73 2.84 14.69
C GLN A 155 3.52 2.33 13.25
N MET A 156 4.46 2.59 12.33
CA MET A 156 4.42 2.03 10.98
C MET A 156 4.41 0.49 11.00
N ASN A 157 5.22 -0.10 11.88
CA ASN A 157 5.25 -1.56 12.05
C ASN A 157 3.89 -2.12 12.47
N ARG A 158 3.12 -1.38 13.26
CA ARG A 158 1.77 -1.76 13.69
C ARG A 158 0.82 -1.90 12.49
N TYR A 159 1.02 -1.11 11.43
CA TYR A 159 0.30 -1.18 10.16
C TYR A 159 0.99 -2.08 9.13
N HIS A 160 1.93 -2.95 9.53
CA HIS A 160 2.65 -3.87 8.65
C HIS A 160 3.44 -3.19 7.51
N ILE A 161 3.76 -1.91 7.63
CA ILE A 161 4.63 -1.22 6.65
C ILE A 161 5.99 -1.91 6.62
N ASN A 162 6.42 -2.35 5.43
CA ASN A 162 7.66 -3.08 5.26
C ASN A 162 8.70 -2.36 4.39
N ALA A 163 8.35 -1.17 3.88
CA ALA A 163 9.28 -0.27 3.18
C ALA A 163 8.91 1.19 3.45
N ILE A 164 9.91 2.05 3.50
CA ILE A 164 9.76 3.46 3.85
C ILE A 164 10.40 4.31 2.77
N GLU A 165 9.63 5.24 2.20
CA GLU A 165 10.09 6.32 1.35
C GLU A 165 10.56 7.48 2.24
N TYR A 166 11.84 7.82 2.16
CA TYR A 166 12.41 8.99 2.83
C TYR A 166 12.29 10.18 1.89
N TYR A 167 11.21 10.94 2.01
CA TYR A 167 10.90 12.07 1.14
C TYR A 167 11.71 13.30 1.51
N ASP A 168 12.34 13.95 0.51
CA ASP A 168 13.11 15.21 0.66
C ASP A 168 14.11 15.21 1.82
N TRP A 169 14.79 14.09 2.03
CA TRP A 169 15.92 13.95 2.97
C TRP A 169 17.21 14.57 2.41
N HIS A 170 17.32 14.67 1.08
CA HIS A 170 18.53 14.98 0.33
C HIS A 170 18.88 16.48 0.38
N HIS A 171 20.15 16.81 0.08
CA HIS A 171 20.61 18.19 0.00
C HIS A 171 20.05 18.89 -1.25
N LEU A 172 20.49 18.46 -2.42
CA LEU A 172 20.00 18.94 -3.72
C LEU A 172 19.74 17.73 -4.62
N HIS A 173 18.84 17.84 -5.58
CA HIS A 173 18.51 16.72 -6.46
C HIS A 173 19.72 16.19 -7.24
N HIS A 174 20.61 17.06 -7.71
CA HIS A 174 21.84 16.66 -8.39
C HIS A 174 23.00 16.32 -7.45
N GLU A 175 22.90 16.65 -6.18
CA GLU A 175 23.90 16.40 -5.14
C GLU A 175 23.17 15.94 -3.86
N PRO A 176 22.66 14.68 -3.84
CA PRO A 176 21.80 14.20 -2.74
C PRO A 176 22.44 14.28 -1.36
N LEU A 177 23.76 14.06 -1.28
CA LEU A 177 24.56 14.29 -0.08
C LEU A 177 25.55 15.41 -0.36
N PRO A 178 25.74 16.41 0.54
CA PRO A 178 26.69 17.50 0.32
C PRO A 178 28.09 17.01 -0.09
N LYS A 179 28.74 17.75 -0.96
CA LYS A 179 30.03 17.39 -1.52
C LYS A 179 31.08 17.14 -0.43
N GLY A 180 31.79 16.04 -0.54
CA GLY A 180 32.85 15.64 0.40
C GLY A 180 32.33 14.95 1.66
N MET A 181 31.02 14.84 1.89
CA MET A 181 30.49 14.01 2.97
C MET A 181 30.58 12.52 2.63
N THR A 182 30.91 11.73 3.63
CA THR A 182 31.00 10.27 3.61
C THR A 182 30.48 9.75 4.94
N ASP A 183 30.38 8.43 5.08
CA ASP A 183 30.03 7.75 6.34
C ASP A 183 30.90 8.17 7.55
N LYS A 184 32.12 8.68 7.31
CA LYS A 184 33.08 9.06 8.34
C LYS A 184 32.97 10.51 8.83
N ASN A 185 32.33 11.37 8.07
CA ASN A 185 32.27 12.82 8.36
C ASN A 185 30.88 13.42 8.13
N LEU A 186 29.80 12.61 8.31
CA LEU A 186 28.43 13.10 8.23
C LEU A 186 28.20 14.26 9.22
N SER A 187 27.50 15.26 8.74
CA SER A 187 27.00 16.40 9.52
C SER A 187 25.63 16.80 8.98
N ASP A 188 24.91 17.63 9.70
CA ASP A 188 23.63 18.14 9.25
C ASP A 188 23.78 19.00 7.99
N TRP A 189 22.75 19.01 7.16
CA TRP A 189 22.70 19.83 5.95
C TRP A 189 21.36 20.52 5.79
N THR A 190 21.28 21.43 4.85
CA THR A 190 20.05 22.07 4.42
C THR A 190 19.55 21.38 3.16
N ASP A 191 18.28 21.00 3.10
CA ASP A 191 17.67 20.46 1.89
C ASP A 191 17.42 21.56 0.84
N TRP A 192 16.96 21.15 -0.33
CA TRP A 192 16.65 22.04 -1.45
C TRP A 192 15.53 23.07 -1.12
N ALA A 193 14.64 22.77 -0.17
CA ALA A 193 13.58 23.62 0.31
C ALA A 193 14.00 24.53 1.49
N GLY A 194 15.25 24.43 1.97
CA GLY A 194 15.79 25.24 3.07
C GLY A 194 15.52 24.69 4.46
N ARG A 195 15.06 23.44 4.60
CA ARG A 195 14.89 22.79 5.90
C ARG A 195 16.22 22.22 6.39
N THR A 196 16.44 22.22 7.70
CA THR A 196 17.58 21.52 8.30
C THR A 196 17.29 20.03 8.37
N ILE A 197 18.17 19.23 7.79
CA ILE A 197 18.14 17.78 7.85
C ILE A 197 19.17 17.30 8.86
N ASN A 198 18.70 16.66 9.92
CA ASN A 198 19.59 16.11 10.94
C ASN A 198 19.99 14.67 10.57
N HIS A 199 21.27 14.46 10.28
CA HIS A 199 21.80 13.16 9.87
C HIS A 199 21.61 12.05 10.92
N LYS A 200 21.60 12.40 12.21
CA LYS A 200 21.39 11.43 13.30
C LYS A 200 19.95 10.96 13.37
N THR A 201 18.97 11.81 13.01
CA THR A 201 17.58 11.43 12.91
C THR A 201 17.38 10.41 11.78
N ILE A 202 17.99 10.65 10.60
CA ILE A 202 17.98 9.65 9.51
C ILE A 202 18.61 8.33 9.98
N ALA A 203 19.77 8.39 10.66
CA ALA A 203 20.42 7.18 11.16
C ALA A 203 19.57 6.40 12.19
N ARG A 204 18.85 7.09 13.09
CA ARG A 204 17.91 6.45 14.03
C ARG A 204 16.73 5.80 13.31
N TYR A 205 16.13 6.47 12.31
CA TYR A 205 15.08 5.90 11.49
C TYR A 205 15.54 4.61 10.78
N ILE A 206 16.70 4.67 10.10
CA ILE A 206 17.25 3.52 9.38
C ILE A 206 17.56 2.35 10.33
N ALA A 207 18.15 2.63 11.50
CA ALA A 207 18.43 1.60 12.49
C ALA A 207 17.15 0.93 13.01
N ALA A 208 16.14 1.73 13.43
CA ALA A 208 14.87 1.23 13.91
C ALA A 208 14.11 0.44 12.83
N ALA A 209 14.12 0.91 11.58
CA ALA A 209 13.49 0.23 10.45
C ALA A 209 14.15 -1.14 10.16
N LYS A 210 15.48 -1.20 10.19
CA LYS A 210 16.23 -2.47 9.99
C LYS A 210 15.93 -3.49 11.08
N GLU A 211 15.79 -3.08 12.34
CA GLU A 211 15.38 -3.97 13.43
C GLU A 211 14.01 -4.62 13.18
N LYS A 212 13.15 -3.96 12.40
CA LYS A 212 11.81 -4.42 12.04
C LYS A 212 11.73 -5.10 10.67
N ASN A 213 12.85 -5.39 10.02
CA ASN A 213 12.92 -5.90 8.65
C ASN A 213 12.23 -5.00 7.62
N MET A 214 12.21 -3.70 7.85
CA MET A 214 11.74 -2.70 6.88
C MET A 214 12.88 -2.26 5.97
N VAL A 215 12.55 -1.91 4.73
CA VAL A 215 13.47 -1.42 3.70
C VAL A 215 13.45 0.10 3.65
N ASN A 216 14.61 0.73 3.53
CA ASN A 216 14.79 2.17 3.55
C ASN A 216 15.11 2.67 2.14
N MET A 217 14.15 3.37 1.51
CA MET A 217 14.25 3.87 0.14
C MET A 217 14.46 5.38 0.13
N ALA A 218 15.61 5.81 -0.35
CA ALA A 218 15.94 7.23 -0.48
C ALA A 218 15.24 7.84 -1.69
N TYR A 219 14.41 8.84 -1.47
CA TYR A 219 13.75 9.60 -2.53
C TYR A 219 14.74 10.54 -3.23
N ASN A 220 14.66 10.65 -4.53
CA ASN A 220 15.23 11.74 -5.31
C ASN A 220 14.67 11.77 -6.74
N MET A 221 14.61 12.95 -7.37
CA MET A 221 14.25 13.06 -8.78
C MET A 221 15.33 12.48 -9.70
N ILE A 222 14.90 11.82 -10.78
CA ILE A 222 15.82 11.16 -11.72
C ILE A 222 16.56 12.13 -12.66
N TYR A 223 16.15 13.40 -12.73
CA TYR A 223 16.58 14.30 -13.82
C TYR A 223 16.57 15.80 -13.46
N ALA A 224 16.68 16.14 -12.18
CA ALA A 224 16.62 17.53 -11.72
C ALA A 224 17.94 18.06 -11.19
N GLY A 225 18.17 19.34 -11.42
CA GLY A 225 19.26 20.11 -10.82
C GLY A 225 18.84 21.55 -10.51
N THR A 226 19.43 22.16 -9.49
CA THR A 226 19.19 23.55 -9.10
C THR A 226 20.06 24.52 -9.91
N ASP A 227 19.84 25.84 -9.75
CA ASP A 227 20.63 26.89 -10.43
C ASP A 227 22.14 26.70 -10.24
N SER A 228 22.60 26.33 -9.04
CA SER A 228 24.03 26.12 -8.74
C SER A 228 24.71 24.97 -9.53
N PHE A 229 23.92 24.06 -10.10
CA PHE A 229 24.43 23.02 -10.99
C PHE A 229 24.69 23.54 -12.40
N PHE A 230 23.89 24.46 -12.87
CA PHE A 230 23.93 24.98 -14.25
C PHE A 230 24.66 26.31 -14.38
N LYS A 231 24.92 27.01 -13.26
CA LYS A 231 25.63 28.30 -13.21
C LYS A 231 26.70 28.27 -12.13
N ASP A 232 27.87 28.81 -12.44
CA ASP A 232 28.92 29.04 -11.47
C ASP A 232 28.60 30.24 -10.54
N ALA A 233 29.45 30.49 -9.55
CA ALA A 233 29.28 31.62 -8.62
C ALA A 233 29.26 33.02 -9.30
N ASN A 234 29.72 33.13 -10.54
CA ASN A 234 29.71 34.34 -11.34
C ASN A 234 28.50 34.39 -12.31
N GLY A 235 27.63 33.37 -12.27
CA GLY A 235 26.47 33.26 -13.16
C GLY A 235 26.80 32.71 -14.56
N ASN A 236 28.03 32.24 -14.81
CA ASN A 236 28.39 31.64 -16.11
C ASN A 236 27.85 30.20 -16.21
N PRO A 237 27.45 29.77 -17.42
CA PRO A 237 27.03 28.39 -17.64
C PRO A 237 28.12 27.37 -17.28
N THR A 238 27.74 26.34 -16.53
CA THR A 238 28.59 25.16 -16.29
C THR A 238 28.49 24.15 -17.43
N PRO A 239 29.38 23.13 -17.50
CA PRO A 239 29.25 22.05 -18.47
C PRO A 239 27.92 21.29 -18.41
N ALA A 240 27.26 21.23 -17.24
CA ALA A 240 25.98 20.58 -17.07
C ALA A 240 24.84 21.19 -17.92
N CYS A 241 24.99 22.46 -18.35
CA CYS A 241 24.05 23.06 -19.30
C CYS A 241 23.89 22.25 -20.60
N GLN A 242 24.88 21.46 -20.98
CA GLN A 242 24.81 20.58 -22.17
C GLN A 242 23.87 19.38 -21.99
N TRP A 243 23.44 19.11 -20.76
CA TRP A 243 22.55 17.99 -20.44
C TRP A 243 21.08 18.40 -20.34
N GLN A 244 20.79 19.71 -20.39
CA GLN A 244 19.43 20.24 -20.19
C GLN A 244 18.45 19.74 -21.24
N LEU A 245 17.20 19.59 -20.81
CA LEU A 245 16.04 19.45 -21.67
C LEU A 245 15.58 20.82 -22.16
N LEU A 246 15.32 20.93 -23.46
CA LEU A 246 14.68 22.08 -24.06
C LEU A 246 13.29 21.70 -24.56
N PHE A 247 12.32 22.61 -24.39
CA PHE A 247 11.04 22.49 -25.10
C PHE A 247 11.28 22.48 -26.61
N LYS A 248 10.78 21.46 -27.30
CA LYS A 248 10.84 21.39 -28.75
C LYS A 248 10.09 22.56 -29.37
N GLU A 249 10.59 23.11 -30.48
CA GLU A 249 9.91 24.18 -31.20
C GLU A 249 8.45 23.81 -31.51
N GLY A 250 7.52 24.71 -31.14
CA GLY A 250 6.08 24.46 -31.26
C GLY A 250 5.43 23.76 -30.08
N ASN A 251 6.17 23.39 -29.02
CA ASN A 251 5.58 22.87 -27.79
C ASN A 251 4.67 23.92 -27.15
N SER A 252 3.40 23.58 -26.91
CA SER A 252 2.40 24.47 -26.31
C SER A 252 2.62 24.79 -24.82
N LYS A 253 3.45 23.98 -24.14
CA LYS A 253 3.69 24.10 -22.70
C LYS A 253 4.86 25.03 -22.34
N GLY A 254 5.76 25.33 -23.28
CA GLY A 254 6.90 26.19 -22.99
C GLY A 254 7.86 26.41 -24.15
N LYS A 255 8.90 27.21 -23.87
CA LYS A 255 10.02 27.51 -24.78
C LYS A 255 11.33 27.51 -23.98
N GLY A 256 12.44 27.18 -24.64
CA GLY A 256 13.77 27.16 -24.04
C GLY A 256 13.99 26.01 -23.06
N PRO A 257 14.85 26.19 -22.06
CA PRO A 257 15.10 25.15 -21.06
C PRO A 257 13.84 24.77 -20.30
N PHE A 258 13.67 23.46 -20.05
CA PHE A 258 12.61 23.00 -19.19
C PHE A 258 12.98 23.27 -17.73
N LEU A 259 12.21 24.11 -17.11
CA LEU A 259 12.45 24.61 -15.77
C LEU A 259 11.11 24.66 -15.03
N PHE A 260 11.13 24.28 -13.75
CA PHE A 260 10.00 24.37 -12.84
C PHE A 260 10.34 25.32 -11.69
N THR A 261 9.47 26.30 -11.42
CA THR A 261 9.65 27.22 -10.31
C THR A 261 8.84 26.70 -9.12
N MET A 262 9.54 26.30 -8.08
CA MET A 262 8.93 25.92 -6.80
C MET A 262 8.83 27.17 -5.93
N GLY A 263 7.63 27.48 -5.45
CA GLY A 263 7.39 28.64 -4.58
C GLY A 263 7.95 28.55 -3.16
N VAL A 264 8.84 27.59 -2.88
CA VAL A 264 9.27 27.17 -1.54
C VAL A 264 10.77 27.15 -1.32
N SER A 265 11.60 27.82 -2.14
CA SER A 265 13.06 27.84 -1.87
C SER A 265 13.48 29.08 -1.08
N PRO A 266 13.78 28.96 0.24
CA PRO A 266 14.36 30.05 1.02
C PRO A 266 15.82 30.32 0.64
N SER A 267 16.52 29.40 -0.05
CA SER A 267 17.92 29.52 -0.44
C SER A 267 18.17 30.40 -1.68
N GLY A 268 17.11 30.91 -2.32
CA GLY A 268 17.21 31.72 -3.53
C GLY A 268 17.34 30.92 -4.83
N ASP A 269 17.54 29.61 -4.75
CA ASP A 269 17.66 28.68 -5.89
C ASP A 269 16.27 28.09 -6.28
N GLY A 270 15.23 28.93 -6.33
CA GLY A 270 13.83 28.53 -6.53
C GLY A 270 13.51 27.85 -7.87
N HIS A 271 14.52 27.40 -8.62
CA HIS A 271 14.34 26.77 -9.91
C HIS A 271 14.91 25.36 -9.92
N LEU A 272 14.12 24.42 -10.46
CA LEU A 272 14.60 23.10 -10.87
C LEU A 272 14.68 23.07 -12.39
N TYR A 273 15.87 22.86 -12.92
CA TYR A 273 16.09 22.59 -14.33
C TYR A 273 16.16 21.07 -14.54
N PHE A 274 15.64 20.61 -15.67
CA PHE A 274 15.60 19.20 -15.98
C PHE A 274 16.57 18.84 -17.07
N VAL A 275 17.15 17.65 -16.93
CA VAL A 275 18.15 17.10 -17.84
C VAL A 275 17.59 15.91 -18.59
N ASN A 276 18.17 15.63 -19.77
CA ASN A 276 17.81 14.46 -20.55
C ASN A 276 18.19 13.17 -19.79
N PRO A 277 17.23 12.32 -19.36
CA PRO A 277 17.52 11.08 -18.66
C PRO A 277 18.38 10.10 -19.47
N LEU A 278 18.36 10.18 -20.80
CA LEU A 278 19.18 9.33 -21.68
C LEU A 278 20.58 9.89 -21.95
N ASN A 279 20.94 11.06 -21.40
CA ASN A 279 22.30 11.57 -21.56
C ASN A 279 23.29 10.71 -20.75
N PRO A 280 24.30 10.07 -21.38
CA PRO A 280 25.21 9.15 -20.71
C PRO A 280 26.08 9.82 -19.62
N GLU A 281 26.43 11.09 -19.81
CA GLU A 281 27.23 11.85 -18.83
C GLU A 281 26.41 12.15 -17.58
N TRP A 282 25.13 12.53 -17.75
CA TRP A 282 24.19 12.68 -16.65
C TRP A 282 23.99 11.36 -15.89
N GLN A 283 23.75 10.25 -16.61
CA GLN A 283 23.58 8.94 -15.97
C GLN A 283 24.82 8.56 -15.17
N THR A 284 26.00 8.75 -15.72
CA THR A 284 27.26 8.48 -15.00
C THR A 284 27.37 9.32 -13.72
N TYR A 285 27.02 10.59 -13.83
CA TYR A 285 27.07 11.53 -12.71
C TYR A 285 26.06 11.18 -11.61
N ILE A 286 24.77 11.11 -11.95
CA ILE A 286 23.72 10.92 -10.93
C ILE A 286 23.79 9.54 -10.27
N PHE A 287 24.13 8.48 -11.01
CA PHE A 287 24.25 7.15 -10.42
C PHE A 287 25.44 7.07 -9.45
N ALA A 288 26.51 7.81 -9.70
CA ALA A 288 27.63 7.91 -8.76
C ALA A 288 27.23 8.66 -7.48
N GLU A 289 26.52 9.79 -7.62
CA GLU A 289 26.06 10.59 -6.49
C GLU A 289 25.02 9.83 -5.63
N GLU A 290 24.06 9.15 -6.27
CA GLU A 290 23.09 8.30 -5.56
C GLU A 290 23.79 7.18 -4.79
N ASN A 291 24.67 6.41 -5.45
CA ASN A 291 25.40 5.34 -4.76
C ASN A 291 26.23 5.87 -3.59
N ARG A 292 26.88 7.03 -3.74
CA ARG A 292 27.64 7.68 -2.67
C ARG A 292 26.77 8.00 -1.46
N ALA A 293 25.59 8.56 -1.70
CA ALA A 293 24.66 8.94 -0.65
C ALA A 293 24.03 7.70 0.03
N LEU A 294 23.60 6.72 -0.77
CA LEU A 294 23.03 5.48 -0.24
C LEU A 294 24.03 4.73 0.64
N ASP A 295 25.29 4.62 0.21
CA ASP A 295 26.33 3.94 0.97
C ASP A 295 26.69 4.69 2.25
N ALA A 296 26.79 6.03 2.18
CA ALA A 296 27.17 6.85 3.34
C ALA A 296 26.15 6.82 4.48
N LEU A 297 24.84 6.77 4.15
CA LEU A 297 23.75 6.79 5.12
C LEU A 297 23.20 5.40 5.44
N GLY A 298 23.48 4.41 4.60
CA GLY A 298 23.03 3.03 4.80
C GLY A 298 21.61 2.77 4.32
N PHE A 299 21.12 3.52 3.33
CA PHE A 299 19.87 3.24 2.64
C PHE A 299 19.93 1.93 1.83
N ASP A 300 18.81 1.27 1.69
CA ASP A 300 18.69 -0.01 0.99
C ASP A 300 18.42 0.15 -0.50
N GLY A 301 17.96 1.33 -0.94
CA GLY A 301 17.64 1.59 -2.35
C GLY A 301 17.29 3.03 -2.66
N TRP A 302 17.06 3.28 -3.93
CA TRP A 302 16.65 4.56 -4.49
C TRP A 302 15.19 4.53 -4.93
N HIS A 303 14.40 5.51 -4.49
CA HIS A 303 13.07 5.82 -4.99
C HIS A 303 13.20 7.01 -5.95
N GLY A 304 13.21 6.73 -7.25
CA GLY A 304 13.28 7.77 -8.29
C GLY A 304 11.93 8.47 -8.48
N ASP A 305 11.95 9.78 -8.70
CA ASP A 305 10.74 10.58 -8.90
C ASP A 305 10.80 11.45 -10.16
N THR A 306 9.64 11.94 -10.57
CA THR A 306 9.43 12.83 -11.72
C THR A 306 8.43 13.93 -11.36
N ILE A 307 8.16 14.85 -12.31
CA ILE A 307 7.10 15.87 -12.14
C ILE A 307 5.97 15.75 -13.18
N GLY A 308 5.96 14.68 -13.96
CA GLY A 308 4.97 14.44 -15.02
C GLY A 308 5.47 14.73 -16.43
N GLU A 309 4.56 14.77 -17.40
CA GLU A 309 4.84 14.93 -18.83
C GLU A 309 4.41 16.32 -19.32
N PHE A 310 5.32 17.01 -20.00
CA PHE A 310 5.14 18.38 -20.47
C PHE A 310 5.23 18.52 -21.99
N GLY A 311 5.05 17.43 -22.71
CA GLY A 311 5.08 17.39 -24.16
C GLY A 311 6.49 17.22 -24.75
N GLU A 312 6.64 17.43 -26.05
CA GLU A 312 7.88 17.12 -26.76
C GLU A 312 9.06 18.00 -26.34
N MET A 313 10.18 17.33 -26.06
CA MET A 313 11.47 17.92 -25.64
C MET A 313 12.58 17.54 -26.61
N THR A 314 13.67 18.30 -26.58
CA THR A 314 14.92 18.03 -27.31
C THR A 314 16.12 18.17 -26.38
N ASP A 315 17.29 17.70 -26.84
CA ASP A 315 18.56 18.10 -26.27
C ASP A 315 18.89 19.58 -26.60
N VAL A 316 19.97 20.11 -26.06
CA VAL A 316 20.40 21.50 -26.29
C VAL A 316 20.79 21.81 -27.75
N LYS A 317 20.92 20.80 -28.59
CA LYS A 317 21.24 20.93 -30.03
C LYS A 317 19.97 20.78 -30.89
N GLY A 318 18.80 20.57 -30.30
CA GLY A 318 17.56 20.34 -31.00
C GLY A 318 17.36 18.91 -31.49
N ASN A 319 18.18 17.94 -31.04
CA ASN A 319 18.05 16.54 -31.39
C ASN A 319 17.03 15.84 -30.50
N PRO A 320 16.50 14.65 -30.90
CA PRO A 320 15.74 13.77 -30.02
C PRO A 320 16.50 13.44 -28.73
N LEU A 321 15.77 13.12 -27.67
CA LEU A 321 16.33 12.69 -26.36
C LEU A 321 17.11 11.38 -26.50
N GLY A 322 16.70 10.54 -27.41
CA GLY A 322 17.27 9.24 -27.75
C GLY A 322 16.46 8.56 -28.83
N TYR A 323 16.67 7.26 -28.94
CA TYR A 323 15.95 6.42 -29.90
C TYR A 323 15.49 5.13 -29.23
N THR A 324 14.33 4.62 -29.65
CA THR A 324 13.84 3.30 -29.27
C THR A 324 14.70 2.20 -29.91
N GLU A 325 14.54 0.95 -29.48
CA GLU A 325 15.26 -0.20 -30.05
C GLU A 325 14.98 -0.37 -31.57
N ASP A 326 13.78 -0.02 -32.03
CA ASP A 326 13.38 -0.02 -33.44
C ASP A 326 13.76 1.27 -34.18
N GLY A 327 14.55 2.16 -33.56
CA GLY A 327 15.16 3.34 -34.20
C GLY A 327 14.23 4.56 -34.27
N LYS A 328 13.08 4.59 -33.61
CA LYS A 328 12.20 5.77 -33.54
C LYS A 328 12.79 6.83 -32.62
N ALA A 329 12.70 8.08 -33.01
CA ALA A 329 13.12 9.22 -32.20
C ALA A 329 12.22 9.39 -30.97
N ILE A 330 12.84 9.58 -29.80
CA ILE A 330 12.19 9.85 -28.54
C ILE A 330 12.19 11.35 -28.28
N TYR A 331 11.01 11.94 -28.10
CA TYR A 331 10.83 13.33 -27.74
C TYR A 331 10.07 13.51 -26.42
N LEU A 332 9.33 12.50 -25.94
CA LEU A 332 8.62 12.55 -24.67
C LEU A 332 9.50 11.97 -23.57
N VAL A 333 9.57 12.66 -22.44
CA VAL A 333 10.42 12.23 -21.31
C VAL A 333 9.95 10.89 -20.76
N LYS A 334 8.63 10.66 -20.71
CA LYS A 334 8.06 9.39 -20.26
C LYS A 334 8.55 8.16 -21.04
N ASP A 335 8.91 8.34 -22.31
CA ASP A 335 9.40 7.26 -23.17
C ASP A 335 10.88 6.92 -22.92
N THR A 336 11.56 7.71 -22.05
CA THR A 336 12.94 7.46 -21.62
C THR A 336 13.03 6.52 -20.41
N TYR A 337 11.94 6.33 -19.67
CA TYR A 337 11.97 5.74 -18.33
C TYR A 337 12.50 4.31 -18.30
N ARG A 338 12.05 3.42 -19.16
CA ARG A 338 12.56 2.03 -19.19
C ARG A 338 14.08 1.97 -19.33
N SER A 339 14.62 2.70 -20.30
CA SER A 339 16.07 2.72 -20.57
C SER A 339 16.85 3.31 -19.40
N PHE A 340 16.38 4.43 -18.84
CA PHE A 340 17.01 5.04 -17.68
C PHE A 340 16.99 4.10 -16.46
N LEU A 341 15.83 3.54 -16.12
CA LEU A 341 15.65 2.67 -14.95
C LEU A 341 16.47 1.38 -15.06
N ASN A 342 16.58 0.81 -16.24
CA ASN A 342 17.43 -0.35 -16.48
C ASN A 342 18.92 -0.01 -16.27
N SER A 343 19.35 1.16 -16.70
CA SER A 343 20.71 1.65 -16.46
C SER A 343 20.95 1.94 -14.99
N ALA A 344 19.99 2.59 -14.33
CA ALA A 344 20.03 2.88 -12.89
C ALA A 344 20.14 1.59 -12.07
N LYS A 345 19.29 0.59 -12.33
CA LYS A 345 19.35 -0.69 -11.61
C LYS A 345 20.68 -1.41 -11.78
N LYS A 346 21.27 -1.38 -12.97
CA LYS A 346 22.60 -1.94 -13.20
C LYS A 346 23.69 -1.22 -12.38
N ALA A 347 23.60 0.11 -12.27
CA ALA A 347 24.55 0.91 -11.48
C ALA A 347 24.37 0.71 -9.97
N LEU A 348 23.14 0.52 -9.50
CA LEU A 348 22.80 0.26 -8.10
C LEU A 348 23.17 -1.17 -7.65
N GLY A 349 23.26 -2.12 -8.59
CA GLY A 349 23.59 -3.52 -8.29
C GLY A 349 22.52 -4.19 -7.42
N LYS A 350 22.89 -4.54 -6.17
CA LYS A 350 21.98 -5.25 -5.25
C LYS A 350 21.00 -4.33 -4.53
N LYS A 351 21.21 -3.01 -4.55
CA LYS A 351 20.29 -2.05 -3.94
C LYS A 351 18.96 -2.04 -4.69
N TYR A 352 17.88 -1.76 -3.97
CA TYR A 352 16.55 -1.70 -4.55
C TYR A 352 16.34 -0.43 -5.38
N LEU A 353 15.44 -0.52 -6.36
CA LEU A 353 14.99 0.59 -7.18
C LEU A 353 13.47 0.56 -7.27
N SER A 354 12.83 1.66 -6.89
CA SER A 354 11.44 1.98 -7.19
C SER A 354 11.37 3.29 -7.97
N PHE A 355 10.21 3.59 -8.57
CA PHE A 355 10.08 4.77 -9.41
C PHE A 355 8.64 5.26 -9.45
N ASN A 356 8.46 6.58 -9.32
CA ASN A 356 7.17 7.26 -9.42
C ASN A 356 6.98 7.93 -10.80
N PRO A 357 6.23 7.34 -11.72
CA PRO A 357 5.74 8.05 -12.90
C PRO A 357 4.54 8.92 -12.50
N VAL A 358 4.77 10.21 -12.23
CA VAL A 358 3.72 11.15 -11.84
C VAL A 358 2.59 11.19 -12.87
N GLY A 359 1.33 11.15 -12.40
CA GLY A 359 0.14 11.06 -13.25
C GLY A 359 0.01 9.73 -13.97
N ALA A 360 0.74 8.68 -13.52
CA ALA A 360 0.91 7.41 -14.23
C ALA A 360 1.42 7.57 -15.68
N GLN A 361 2.02 8.72 -16.00
CA GLN A 361 2.56 9.02 -17.34
C GLN A 361 3.84 8.22 -17.57
N GLY A 362 3.81 7.29 -18.52
CA GLY A 362 4.91 6.35 -18.78
C GLY A 362 4.95 5.16 -17.83
N ASN A 363 3.85 4.86 -17.13
CA ASN A 363 3.74 3.73 -16.22
C ASN A 363 4.12 2.39 -16.91
N GLU A 364 3.71 2.18 -18.16
CA GLU A 364 4.12 1.02 -18.96
C GLU A 364 5.64 0.88 -19.08
N GLN A 365 6.35 1.99 -19.26
CA GLN A 365 7.82 2.00 -19.33
C GLN A 365 8.44 1.58 -17.99
N ALA A 366 7.90 2.07 -16.89
CA ALA A 366 8.33 1.69 -15.54
C ALA A 366 8.00 0.23 -15.24
N ASN A 367 6.78 -0.23 -15.54
CA ASN A 367 6.31 -1.60 -15.30
C ASN A 367 7.14 -2.66 -16.03
N THR A 368 7.66 -2.31 -17.22
CA THR A 368 8.49 -3.18 -18.06
C THR A 368 9.98 -2.89 -17.94
N SER A 369 10.40 -2.35 -16.79
CA SER A 369 11.80 -2.09 -16.43
C SER A 369 12.30 -3.04 -15.33
N LEU A 370 13.58 -2.88 -14.98
CA LEU A 370 14.24 -3.63 -13.91
C LEU A 370 14.00 -3.05 -12.50
N THR A 371 12.98 -2.20 -12.31
CA THR A 371 12.57 -1.77 -10.96
C THR A 371 12.17 -2.97 -10.13
N ASP A 372 12.45 -2.95 -8.82
CA ASP A 372 12.14 -4.08 -7.93
C ASP A 372 10.66 -4.10 -7.55
N VAL A 373 10.04 -2.95 -7.37
CA VAL A 373 8.62 -2.76 -7.04
C VAL A 373 8.00 -1.69 -7.92
N LEU A 374 6.68 -1.69 -8.04
CA LEU A 374 5.94 -0.72 -8.80
C LEU A 374 5.29 0.33 -7.90
N TYR A 375 5.20 1.54 -8.43
CA TYR A 375 4.63 2.69 -7.76
C TYR A 375 4.07 3.64 -8.82
N ALA A 376 2.93 4.27 -8.57
CA ALA A 376 2.41 5.31 -9.45
C ALA A 376 1.59 6.32 -8.67
N GLU A 377 1.74 7.58 -9.03
CA GLU A 377 0.95 8.71 -8.54
C GLU A 377 -0.19 9.00 -9.48
N PHE A 378 -1.39 9.16 -8.92
CA PHE A 378 -2.61 9.39 -9.67
C PHE A 378 -3.18 10.76 -9.39
N TRP A 379 -3.47 11.49 -10.47
CA TRP A 379 -4.18 12.74 -10.44
C TRP A 379 -5.50 12.60 -11.21
N PRO A 380 -6.62 13.15 -10.71
CA PRO A 380 -7.94 12.90 -11.30
C PRO A 380 -8.13 13.49 -12.69
N TRP A 381 -7.28 14.41 -13.11
CA TRP A 381 -7.28 15.03 -14.43
C TRP A 381 -6.32 14.38 -15.44
N ASP A 382 -5.48 13.47 -15.01
CA ASP A 382 -4.63 12.70 -15.91
C ASP A 382 -5.38 11.53 -16.53
N ALA A 383 -4.92 11.09 -17.69
CA ALA A 383 -5.57 10.03 -18.44
C ALA A 383 -4.75 8.73 -18.44
N ALA A 384 -5.46 7.62 -18.29
CA ALA A 384 -4.96 6.29 -18.55
C ALA A 384 -4.62 6.08 -20.04
N ARG A 385 -3.98 4.98 -20.36
CA ARG A 385 -3.58 4.63 -21.74
C ARG A 385 -4.74 4.55 -22.74
N ASP A 386 -5.96 4.25 -22.29
CA ASP A 386 -7.18 4.21 -23.10
C ASP A 386 -7.92 5.55 -23.17
N GLY A 387 -7.39 6.58 -22.52
CA GLY A 387 -7.95 7.93 -22.50
C GLY A 387 -9.00 8.14 -21.39
N GLU A 388 -9.34 7.13 -20.57
CA GLU A 388 -10.17 7.31 -19.38
C GLU A 388 -9.40 8.15 -18.34
N LEU A 389 -10.08 9.12 -17.71
CA LEU A 389 -9.47 9.90 -16.65
C LEU A 389 -9.35 9.09 -15.36
N PHE A 390 -8.26 9.30 -14.61
CA PHE A 390 -8.05 8.68 -13.31
C PHE A 390 -8.91 9.29 -12.19
N ASN A 391 -10.13 9.69 -12.47
CA ASN A 391 -11.03 10.30 -11.49
C ASN A 391 -11.97 9.31 -10.80
N THR A 392 -12.04 8.06 -11.27
CA THR A 392 -12.91 7.02 -10.71
C THR A 392 -12.13 5.92 -10.03
N TYR A 393 -12.77 5.23 -9.08
CA TYR A 393 -12.23 4.00 -8.48
C TYR A 393 -11.91 2.92 -9.53
N HIS A 394 -12.77 2.80 -10.56
CA HIS A 394 -12.57 1.83 -11.63
C HIS A 394 -11.29 2.09 -12.44
N ALA A 395 -10.99 3.35 -12.76
CA ALA A 395 -9.78 3.70 -13.48
C ALA A 395 -8.51 3.32 -12.68
N ILE A 396 -8.53 3.52 -11.36
CA ILE A 396 -7.42 3.09 -10.47
C ILE A 396 -7.27 1.56 -10.48
N LEU A 397 -8.37 0.82 -10.27
CA LEU A 397 -8.37 -0.64 -10.29
C LEU A 397 -7.79 -1.17 -11.61
N ARG A 398 -8.26 -0.64 -12.74
CA ARG A 398 -7.78 -1.01 -14.07
C ARG A 398 -6.28 -0.78 -14.26
N GLU A 399 -5.72 0.29 -13.71
CA GLU A 399 -4.28 0.56 -13.83
C GLU A 399 -3.46 -0.36 -12.93
N VAL A 400 -3.96 -0.75 -11.76
CA VAL A 400 -3.32 -1.78 -10.92
C VAL A 400 -3.27 -3.13 -11.65
N GLU A 401 -4.36 -3.54 -12.31
CA GLU A 401 -4.41 -4.76 -13.13
C GLU A 401 -3.41 -4.71 -14.29
N ARG A 402 -3.40 -3.60 -15.04
CA ARG A 402 -2.48 -3.38 -16.17
C ARG A 402 -1.03 -3.42 -15.72
N SER A 403 -0.71 -2.79 -14.60
CA SER A 403 0.65 -2.76 -14.06
C SER A 403 1.15 -4.15 -13.70
N ARG A 404 0.30 -4.98 -13.11
CA ARG A 404 0.62 -6.38 -12.84
C ARG A 404 0.85 -7.16 -14.13
N GLU A 405 -0.02 -7.02 -15.14
CA GLU A 405 0.11 -7.70 -16.43
C GLU A 405 1.40 -7.30 -17.16
N ASP A 406 1.68 -6.01 -17.29
CA ASP A 406 2.90 -5.47 -17.93
C ASP A 406 4.17 -6.03 -17.28
N SER A 407 4.15 -6.17 -15.95
CA SER A 407 5.34 -6.54 -15.18
C SER A 407 5.58 -8.05 -15.04
N LYS A 408 4.71 -8.91 -15.57
CA LYS A 408 4.85 -10.38 -15.43
C LYS A 408 6.22 -10.90 -15.86
N ALA A 409 6.71 -10.46 -17.02
CA ALA A 409 8.01 -10.86 -17.54
C ALA A 409 9.21 -10.28 -16.75
N TYR A 410 8.94 -9.33 -15.86
CA TYR A 410 9.93 -8.59 -15.05
C TYR A 410 9.79 -8.86 -13.54
N SER A 411 8.88 -9.74 -13.16
CA SER A 411 8.76 -10.23 -11.78
C SER A 411 9.54 -11.54 -11.60
N PHE A 412 10.05 -11.75 -10.39
CA PHE A 412 10.90 -12.92 -10.11
C PHE A 412 10.13 -14.25 -10.15
N ASP A 413 8.82 -14.21 -9.96
CA ASP A 413 7.92 -15.37 -9.91
C ASP A 413 6.98 -15.50 -11.12
N GLY A 414 7.02 -14.53 -12.04
CA GLY A 414 6.20 -14.55 -13.27
C GLY A 414 4.72 -14.21 -13.08
N VAL A 415 4.29 -13.82 -11.87
CA VAL A 415 2.88 -13.47 -11.60
C VAL A 415 2.59 -11.98 -11.73
N GLY A 416 3.64 -11.16 -11.89
CA GLY A 416 3.57 -9.71 -11.95
C GLY A 416 3.76 -9.06 -10.58
N LYS A 417 4.07 -7.76 -10.60
CA LYS A 417 4.38 -6.98 -9.40
C LYS A 417 3.13 -6.23 -8.93
N SER A 418 2.98 -6.12 -7.62
CA SER A 418 1.95 -5.29 -6.99
C SER A 418 2.27 -3.81 -7.15
N LEU A 419 1.30 -2.98 -7.54
CA LEU A 419 1.44 -1.54 -7.68
C LEU A 419 1.14 -0.85 -6.35
N THR A 420 2.03 0.02 -5.89
CA THR A 420 1.74 0.97 -4.82
C THR A 420 1.02 2.19 -5.41
N VAL A 421 -0.19 2.43 -4.97
CA VAL A 421 -1.05 3.54 -5.41
C VAL A 421 -0.81 4.75 -4.50
N LYS A 422 -0.33 5.85 -5.07
CA LYS A 422 -0.25 7.16 -4.45
C LYS A 422 -1.36 8.04 -5.03
N ALA A 423 -2.35 8.39 -4.21
CA ALA A 423 -3.49 9.20 -4.63
C ALA A 423 -3.91 10.12 -3.49
N TYR A 424 -3.97 11.42 -3.76
CA TYR A 424 -4.33 12.44 -2.78
C TYR A 424 -5.84 12.65 -2.77
N ILE A 425 -6.52 12.03 -1.80
CA ILE A 425 -7.99 12.02 -1.71
C ILE A 425 -8.56 13.43 -1.54
N ASN A 426 -7.86 14.29 -0.80
CA ASN A 426 -8.34 15.64 -0.44
C ASN A 426 -7.19 16.65 -0.34
N ILE A 427 -6.51 16.87 -1.45
CA ILE A 427 -5.30 17.71 -1.56
C ILE A 427 -5.48 19.16 -1.07
N ASP A 428 -6.64 19.75 -1.34
CA ASP A 428 -6.97 21.15 -0.98
C ASP A 428 -7.80 21.27 0.30
N SER A 429 -8.00 20.15 1.03
CA SER A 429 -8.81 20.17 2.24
C SER A 429 -8.16 21.00 3.34
N LYS A 430 -9.01 21.70 4.10
CA LYS A 430 -8.64 22.42 5.34
C LYS A 430 -9.18 21.73 6.59
N GLU A 431 -9.75 20.55 6.43
CA GLU A 431 -10.27 19.75 7.52
C GLU A 431 -9.13 19.28 8.43
N LYS A 432 -9.43 19.08 9.71
CA LYS A 432 -8.46 18.55 10.68
C LYS A 432 -8.22 17.06 10.50
N PHE A 433 -9.27 16.33 10.10
CA PHE A 433 -9.24 14.89 9.96
C PHE A 433 -9.58 14.46 8.54
N MET A 434 -8.96 13.39 8.10
CA MET A 434 -9.33 12.69 6.88
C MET A 434 -10.77 12.19 6.96
N ASN A 435 -11.45 12.11 5.83
CA ASN A 435 -12.77 11.48 5.77
C ASN A 435 -12.60 9.96 5.81
N ASP A 436 -13.08 9.32 6.90
CA ASP A 436 -12.94 7.87 7.13
C ASP A 436 -13.49 7.07 5.94
N ALA A 437 -14.67 7.42 5.42
CA ALA A 437 -15.29 6.69 4.31
C ALA A 437 -14.51 6.81 3.01
N ALA A 438 -13.92 7.98 2.73
CA ALA A 438 -13.13 8.19 1.53
C ALA A 438 -11.86 7.34 1.54
N VAL A 439 -11.19 7.25 2.69
CA VAL A 439 -9.99 6.42 2.88
C VAL A 439 -10.33 4.94 2.73
N LEU A 440 -11.30 4.44 3.49
CA LEU A 440 -11.65 3.02 3.53
C LEU A 440 -12.18 2.49 2.18
N LEU A 441 -12.92 3.31 1.42
CA LEU A 441 -13.32 2.94 0.06
C LEU A 441 -12.13 2.87 -0.89
N MET A 442 -11.18 3.79 -0.77
CA MET A 442 -9.97 3.77 -1.62
C MET A 442 -9.07 2.58 -1.27
N ASP A 443 -8.96 2.23 0.01
CA ASP A 443 -8.23 1.04 0.48
C ASP A 443 -8.88 -0.24 -0.04
N ALA A 444 -10.20 -0.35 0.10
CA ALA A 444 -10.96 -1.49 -0.42
C ALA A 444 -10.70 -1.74 -1.91
N VAL A 445 -10.74 -0.67 -2.73
CA VAL A 445 -10.47 -0.77 -4.18
C VAL A 445 -9.02 -1.14 -4.46
N SER A 446 -8.07 -0.48 -3.78
CA SER A 446 -6.64 -0.72 -4.00
C SER A 446 -6.23 -2.14 -3.61
N PHE A 447 -6.69 -2.63 -2.47
CA PHE A 447 -6.34 -3.98 -2.00
C PHE A 447 -7.10 -5.07 -2.77
N ALA A 448 -8.38 -4.88 -3.09
CA ALA A 448 -9.14 -5.82 -3.91
C ALA A 448 -8.53 -5.98 -5.31
N SER A 449 -7.99 -4.91 -5.91
CA SER A 449 -7.29 -4.98 -7.19
C SER A 449 -5.95 -5.71 -7.14
N GLY A 450 -5.37 -5.90 -5.94
CA GLY A 450 -4.05 -6.49 -5.73
C GLY A 450 -2.92 -5.46 -5.64
N GLY A 451 -3.26 -4.20 -5.44
CA GLY A 451 -2.31 -3.11 -5.17
C GLY A 451 -2.04 -2.92 -3.68
N GLY A 452 -1.26 -1.92 -3.39
CA GLY A 452 -1.04 -1.34 -2.06
C GLY A 452 -1.29 0.15 -2.08
N ARG A 453 -1.16 0.81 -0.94
CA ARG A 453 -1.31 2.27 -0.81
C ARG A 453 -0.06 2.92 -0.21
N LEU A 454 0.24 4.16 -0.64
CA LEU A 454 1.07 5.08 0.11
C LEU A 454 0.16 6.12 0.77
N GLU A 455 -0.02 6.04 2.07
CA GLU A 455 -0.91 6.92 2.82
C GLU A 455 -0.48 7.19 4.25
N LEU A 456 0.32 6.28 4.85
CA LEU A 456 0.74 6.29 6.24
C LEU A 456 2.23 6.59 6.36
N GLY A 457 2.61 7.31 7.42
CA GLY A 457 4.03 7.55 7.67
C GLY A 457 4.31 8.43 8.87
N ASN A 458 4.05 9.71 8.78
CA ASN A 458 4.46 10.71 9.76
C ASN A 458 3.51 10.75 10.99
N GLY A 459 3.54 9.72 11.80
CA GLY A 459 2.69 9.60 12.97
C GLY A 459 1.21 9.40 12.61
N ASP A 460 0.34 10.21 13.19
CA ASP A 460 -1.10 10.18 12.91
C ASP A 460 -1.49 10.98 11.65
N HIS A 461 -0.54 11.61 10.99
CA HIS A 461 -0.77 12.33 9.74
C HIS A 461 -0.98 11.36 8.58
N MET A 462 -1.85 11.75 7.65
CA MET A 462 -2.07 11.02 6.40
C MET A 462 -1.56 11.82 5.21
N LEU A 463 -1.02 11.13 4.24
CA LEU A 463 -0.56 11.74 3.00
C LEU A 463 -1.74 12.36 2.23
N HIS A 464 -1.76 13.67 2.08
CA HIS A 464 -2.83 14.39 1.37
C HIS A 464 -2.33 15.43 0.36
N THR A 465 -1.03 15.73 0.33
CA THR A 465 -0.44 16.75 -0.55
C THR A 465 0.84 16.24 -1.20
N ALA A 466 1.17 16.81 -2.38
CA ALA A 466 2.36 16.44 -3.14
C ALA A 466 3.68 16.84 -2.45
N TYR A 467 3.67 17.90 -1.65
CA TYR A 467 4.79 18.27 -0.78
C TYR A 467 4.54 17.71 0.62
N TYR A 468 5.10 16.56 0.92
CA TYR A 468 4.81 15.78 2.13
C TYR A 468 5.00 16.53 3.45
N PRO A 469 5.98 17.45 3.62
CA PRO A 469 6.10 18.21 4.86
C PRO A 469 4.90 19.11 5.19
N ASP A 470 3.99 19.32 4.24
CA ASP A 470 2.72 20.04 4.46
C ASP A 470 1.57 19.11 4.89
N ASP A 471 1.83 17.83 5.18
CA ASP A 471 0.83 16.88 5.65
C ASP A 471 0.29 17.30 7.04
N LYS A 472 -0.88 17.91 7.08
CA LYS A 472 -1.50 18.47 8.30
C LYS A 472 -2.79 17.76 8.71
N ILE A 473 -3.28 16.86 7.85
CA ILE A 473 -4.54 16.16 8.09
C ILE A 473 -4.25 14.87 8.87
N LEU A 474 -5.02 14.63 9.92
CA LEU A 474 -4.84 13.52 10.83
C LEU A 474 -5.86 12.39 10.57
N MET A 475 -5.53 11.20 11.00
CA MET A 475 -6.49 10.13 11.18
C MET A 475 -7.33 10.38 12.43
N SER A 476 -8.65 10.17 12.35
CA SER A 476 -9.49 10.01 13.53
C SER A 476 -9.14 8.73 14.28
N ASP A 477 -9.51 8.61 15.56
CA ASP A 477 -9.29 7.34 16.30
C ASP A 477 -10.09 6.18 15.71
N THR A 478 -11.27 6.46 15.13
CA THR A 478 -12.06 5.47 14.40
C THR A 478 -11.30 5.00 13.16
N LEU A 479 -10.79 5.94 12.38
CA LEU A 479 -10.03 5.62 11.16
C LEU A 479 -8.77 4.80 11.45
N LYS A 480 -8.01 5.15 12.49
CA LYS A 480 -6.82 4.38 12.92
C LYS A 480 -7.15 2.91 13.16
N ASN A 481 -8.25 2.64 13.85
CA ASN A 481 -8.67 1.26 14.12
C ASN A 481 -9.14 0.53 12.85
N SER A 482 -9.88 1.21 11.98
CA SER A 482 -10.38 0.63 10.72
C SER A 482 -9.25 0.35 9.74
N ILE A 483 -8.32 1.29 9.56
CA ILE A 483 -7.12 1.09 8.72
C ILE A 483 -6.28 -0.08 9.26
N LEU A 484 -6.13 -0.19 10.58
CA LEU A 484 -5.40 -1.31 11.15
C LEU A 484 -6.00 -2.65 10.72
N LYS A 485 -7.33 -2.79 10.75
CA LYS A 485 -8.01 -4.01 10.29
C LYS A 485 -7.89 -4.20 8.78
N MET A 486 -7.91 -3.11 7.99
CA MET A 486 -7.63 -3.17 6.55
C MET A 486 -6.23 -3.75 6.26
N TYR A 487 -5.20 -3.30 7.00
CA TYR A 487 -3.83 -3.79 6.83
C TYR A 487 -3.64 -5.19 7.40
N ASP A 488 -4.20 -5.53 8.57
CA ASP A 488 -4.24 -6.92 9.07
C ASP A 488 -4.86 -7.86 8.04
N PHE A 489 -6.00 -7.46 7.44
CA PHE A 489 -6.69 -8.21 6.39
C PHE A 489 -5.81 -8.34 5.12
N SER A 490 -5.22 -7.25 4.66
CA SER A 490 -4.39 -7.26 3.46
C SER A 490 -3.18 -8.19 3.58
N VAL A 491 -2.62 -8.32 4.77
CA VAL A 491 -1.50 -9.23 5.06
C VAL A 491 -1.98 -10.67 5.22
N ALA A 492 -3.04 -10.89 6.00
CA ALA A 492 -3.56 -12.24 6.24
C ALA A 492 -3.95 -12.97 4.95
N TYR A 493 -4.47 -12.22 3.97
CA TYR A 493 -5.01 -12.75 2.71
C TYR A 493 -4.24 -12.29 1.47
N GLU A 494 -2.97 -11.87 1.60
CA GLU A 494 -2.19 -11.39 0.45
C GLU A 494 -2.04 -12.44 -0.66
N ASN A 495 -2.09 -13.72 -0.33
CA ASN A 495 -2.07 -14.80 -1.31
C ASN A 495 -3.41 -14.97 -2.08
N LEU A 496 -4.51 -14.39 -1.62
CA LEU A 496 -5.78 -14.31 -2.37
C LEU A 496 -5.97 -12.95 -3.06
N LEU A 497 -5.26 -11.93 -2.60
CA LEU A 497 -5.39 -10.56 -3.11
C LEU A 497 -4.45 -10.26 -4.28
N ARG A 498 -3.17 -10.69 -4.18
CA ARG A 498 -2.09 -10.20 -5.06
C ARG A 498 -0.99 -11.22 -5.36
N ASP A 499 -1.32 -12.50 -5.39
CA ASP A 499 -0.40 -13.61 -5.69
C ASP A 499 -0.81 -14.35 -6.97
N GLY A 500 -0.98 -13.59 -8.07
CA GLY A 500 -1.27 -14.14 -9.39
C GLY A 500 -2.75 -14.27 -9.76
N GLN A 501 -3.68 -13.83 -8.91
CA GLN A 501 -5.10 -13.78 -9.26
C GLN A 501 -5.33 -12.84 -10.43
N TYR A 502 -6.19 -13.21 -11.36
CA TYR A 502 -6.57 -12.40 -12.51
C TYR A 502 -8.09 -12.18 -12.56
N PRO A 503 -8.56 -11.03 -13.08
CA PRO A 503 -9.97 -10.74 -13.19
C PRO A 503 -10.67 -11.69 -14.17
N ILE A 504 -11.93 -12.00 -13.90
CA ILE A 504 -12.78 -12.84 -14.73
C ILE A 504 -14.14 -12.16 -14.94
N GLU A 505 -14.87 -12.56 -15.98
CA GLU A 505 -16.17 -11.98 -16.33
C GLU A 505 -17.36 -12.87 -15.89
N ASN A 506 -17.24 -13.51 -14.73
CA ASN A 506 -18.33 -14.33 -14.21
C ASN A 506 -19.52 -13.45 -13.82
N LYS A 507 -20.72 -13.83 -14.27
CA LYS A 507 -21.94 -13.15 -13.89
C LYS A 507 -22.19 -13.31 -12.39
N VAL A 508 -22.54 -12.20 -11.73
CA VAL A 508 -22.95 -12.15 -10.33
C VAL A 508 -24.30 -11.46 -10.24
N GLU A 509 -25.23 -12.06 -9.53
CA GLU A 509 -26.52 -11.46 -9.24
C GLU A 509 -26.71 -11.34 -7.71
N ILE A 510 -27.10 -10.18 -7.25
CA ILE A 510 -27.51 -9.96 -5.86
C ILE A 510 -29.00 -9.57 -5.89
N LYS A 511 -29.80 -10.38 -5.24
CA LYS A 511 -31.24 -10.21 -5.26
C LYS A 511 -31.65 -8.84 -4.70
N ASP A 512 -32.55 -8.16 -5.44
CA ASP A 512 -33.17 -6.87 -5.05
C ASP A 512 -32.19 -5.75 -4.72
N THR A 513 -30.94 -5.83 -5.24
CA THR A 513 -29.87 -4.88 -4.94
C THR A 513 -29.22 -4.37 -6.23
N PRO A 514 -29.05 -3.05 -6.41
CA PRO A 514 -28.31 -2.51 -7.55
C PRO A 514 -26.84 -2.92 -7.51
N THR A 515 -26.36 -3.56 -8.58
CA THR A 515 -24.96 -3.99 -8.73
C THR A 515 -24.33 -3.41 -9.99
N SER A 516 -23.00 -3.37 -10.02
CA SER A 516 -22.21 -3.06 -11.21
C SER A 516 -20.93 -3.88 -11.24
N THR A 517 -20.37 -4.08 -12.44
CA THR A 517 -19.07 -4.73 -12.65
C THR A 517 -17.94 -3.75 -12.84
N ASP A 518 -18.25 -2.46 -12.93
CA ASP A 518 -17.35 -1.35 -13.21
C ASP A 518 -17.39 -0.24 -12.13
N GLY A 519 -17.90 -0.54 -10.94
CA GLY A 519 -17.89 0.39 -9.80
C GLY A 519 -18.77 1.63 -10.02
N LYS A 520 -19.99 1.47 -10.60
CA LYS A 520 -20.92 2.59 -10.76
C LYS A 520 -21.37 3.17 -9.43
N SER A 521 -21.60 4.48 -9.43
CA SER A 521 -22.15 5.19 -8.28
C SER A 521 -23.41 4.54 -7.74
N TYR A 522 -23.54 4.48 -6.42
CA TYR A 522 -24.73 4.00 -5.69
C TYR A 522 -25.06 2.51 -5.86
N THR A 523 -24.09 1.69 -6.26
CA THR A 523 -24.24 0.23 -6.43
C THR A 523 -23.35 -0.55 -5.47
N ILE A 524 -23.55 -1.86 -5.37
CA ILE A 524 -22.53 -2.79 -4.91
C ILE A 524 -21.69 -3.19 -6.14
N TRP A 525 -20.40 -2.96 -6.06
CA TRP A 525 -19.46 -3.37 -7.09
C TRP A 525 -19.10 -4.84 -6.90
N THR A 526 -19.40 -5.66 -7.90
CA THR A 526 -19.05 -7.08 -7.94
C THR A 526 -17.79 -7.24 -8.79
N TYR A 527 -16.67 -7.60 -8.17
CA TYR A 527 -15.39 -7.75 -8.84
C TYR A 527 -14.84 -9.17 -8.65
N PRO A 528 -15.07 -10.08 -9.62
CA PRO A 528 -14.59 -11.45 -9.54
C PRO A 528 -13.17 -11.62 -10.11
N LYS A 529 -12.39 -12.47 -9.43
CA LYS A 529 -11.02 -12.89 -9.81
C LYS A 529 -10.90 -14.40 -9.67
N GLU A 530 -9.87 -15.00 -10.24
CA GLU A 530 -9.53 -16.39 -9.98
C GLU A 530 -8.03 -16.68 -10.07
N ASP A 531 -7.65 -17.82 -9.52
CA ASP A 531 -6.41 -18.52 -9.77
C ASP A 531 -6.69 -20.01 -10.00
N SER A 532 -5.67 -20.87 -9.92
CA SER A 532 -5.82 -22.31 -10.15
C SER A 532 -6.67 -23.01 -9.08
N GLU A 533 -6.71 -22.51 -7.84
CA GLU A 533 -7.37 -23.13 -6.69
C GLU A 533 -8.69 -22.47 -6.33
N TYR A 534 -8.76 -21.13 -6.41
CA TYR A 534 -9.87 -20.33 -5.92
C TYR A 534 -10.53 -19.50 -7.02
N GLN A 535 -11.84 -19.33 -6.92
CA GLN A 535 -12.56 -18.18 -7.47
C GLN A 535 -12.88 -17.22 -6.33
N ILE A 536 -12.67 -15.93 -6.58
CA ILE A 536 -12.74 -14.89 -5.55
C ILE A 536 -13.72 -13.83 -6.03
N LEU A 537 -14.65 -13.44 -5.18
CA LEU A 537 -15.58 -12.35 -5.44
C LEU A 537 -15.36 -11.26 -4.40
N HIS A 538 -14.95 -10.08 -4.86
CA HIS A 538 -14.97 -8.89 -4.03
C HIS A 538 -16.31 -8.17 -4.17
N LEU A 539 -16.90 -7.80 -3.04
CA LEU A 539 -18.07 -6.92 -2.95
C LEU A 539 -17.62 -5.60 -2.35
N ILE A 540 -17.61 -4.53 -3.13
CA ILE A 540 -17.25 -3.18 -2.67
C ILE A 540 -18.52 -2.35 -2.64
N ASN A 541 -18.85 -1.79 -1.49
CA ASN A 541 -20.12 -1.12 -1.24
C ASN A 541 -20.02 0.38 -1.55
N LEU A 542 -20.57 0.79 -2.69
CA LEU A 542 -20.69 2.20 -3.06
C LEU A 542 -22.11 2.76 -2.80
N ARG A 543 -22.94 2.08 -2.01
CA ARG A 543 -24.27 2.58 -1.63
C ARG A 543 -24.11 3.90 -0.86
N ASN A 544 -24.87 4.92 -1.24
CA ASN A 544 -24.78 6.31 -0.78
C ASN A 544 -23.55 7.10 -1.25
N ASN A 545 -22.72 6.53 -2.13
CA ASN A 545 -21.53 7.20 -2.64
C ASN A 545 -21.48 7.22 -4.17
N ASP A 546 -20.88 8.27 -4.72
CA ASP A 546 -20.45 8.29 -6.11
C ASP A 546 -19.18 7.42 -6.30
N ASN A 547 -18.78 7.25 -7.55
CA ASN A 547 -17.62 6.42 -7.93
C ASN A 547 -16.31 7.20 -8.07
N GLN A 548 -16.25 8.48 -7.68
CA GLN A 548 -15.03 9.27 -7.70
C GLN A 548 -14.25 9.06 -6.41
N TRP A 549 -12.93 8.90 -6.50
CA TRP A 549 -12.11 8.70 -5.32
C TRP A 549 -11.66 10.01 -4.64
N VAL A 550 -11.65 11.13 -5.37
CA VAL A 550 -11.32 12.45 -4.80
C VAL A 550 -12.46 12.96 -3.91
N ASP A 551 -12.14 13.43 -2.74
CA ASP A 551 -13.12 13.91 -1.75
C ASP A 551 -12.68 15.23 -1.07
N GLU A 552 -12.38 16.25 -1.87
CA GLU A 552 -11.89 17.56 -1.39
C GLU A 552 -12.80 18.26 -0.36
N LYS A 553 -14.06 17.88 -0.32
CA LYS A 553 -15.07 18.51 0.55
C LYS A 553 -15.58 17.61 1.66
N GLY A 554 -14.97 16.46 1.86
CA GLY A 554 -15.38 15.48 2.88
C GLY A 554 -16.82 15.02 2.69
N LYS A 555 -17.25 14.73 1.45
CA LYS A 555 -18.65 14.40 1.12
C LYS A 555 -18.94 12.90 1.17
N LYS A 556 -17.91 12.07 1.11
CA LYS A 556 -18.09 10.62 1.21
C LYS A 556 -18.77 10.29 2.54
N LYS A 557 -19.73 9.39 2.44
CA LYS A 557 -20.49 8.90 3.60
C LYS A 557 -20.12 7.47 3.86
N GLU A 558 -20.28 7.07 5.10
CA GLU A 558 -20.31 5.65 5.42
C GLU A 558 -21.31 4.95 4.48
N PRO A 559 -20.93 3.90 3.74
CA PRO A 559 -21.84 3.19 2.87
C PRO A 559 -23.04 2.66 3.66
N GLU A 560 -24.20 2.64 3.02
CA GLU A 560 -25.39 2.01 3.62
C GLU A 560 -25.12 0.53 3.85
N MET A 561 -25.12 0.11 5.12
CA MET A 561 -24.91 -1.30 5.45
C MET A 561 -25.95 -2.18 4.78
N GLN A 562 -25.49 -3.22 4.16
CA GLN A 562 -26.33 -4.23 3.52
C GLN A 562 -26.35 -5.49 4.38
N GLU A 563 -27.50 -6.11 4.51
CA GLU A 563 -27.65 -7.32 5.33
C GLU A 563 -28.33 -8.44 4.54
N ASN A 564 -27.94 -9.68 4.82
CA ASN A 564 -28.54 -10.89 4.25
C ASN A 564 -28.59 -10.89 2.72
N LEU A 565 -27.49 -10.46 2.06
CA LEU A 565 -27.40 -10.41 0.61
C LEU A 565 -27.41 -11.83 0.03
N LYS A 566 -28.43 -12.15 -0.75
CA LYS A 566 -28.50 -13.41 -1.51
C LYS A 566 -27.75 -13.25 -2.80
N VAL A 567 -26.63 -13.93 -2.92
CA VAL A 567 -25.69 -13.84 -4.03
C VAL A 567 -25.75 -15.11 -4.87
N LYS A 568 -25.97 -14.97 -6.17
CA LYS A 568 -25.72 -16.00 -7.16
C LYS A 568 -24.44 -15.70 -7.91
N PHE A 569 -23.51 -16.64 -7.86
CA PHE A 569 -22.25 -16.58 -8.60
C PHE A 569 -22.27 -17.66 -9.69
N TYR A 570 -22.27 -17.26 -10.96
CA TYR A 570 -22.32 -18.17 -12.09
C TYR A 570 -20.93 -18.72 -12.41
N THR A 571 -20.80 -20.06 -12.43
CA THR A 571 -19.53 -20.72 -12.69
C THR A 571 -19.72 -22.16 -13.16
N ASP A 572 -18.81 -22.62 -14.03
CA ASP A 572 -18.69 -24.03 -14.42
C ASP A 572 -17.74 -24.83 -13.54
N ARG A 573 -16.97 -24.16 -12.67
CA ARG A 573 -16.08 -24.83 -11.71
C ARG A 573 -16.90 -25.58 -10.65
N LYS A 574 -16.36 -26.70 -10.20
CA LYS A 574 -16.97 -27.50 -9.13
C LYS A 574 -16.56 -26.94 -7.77
N ILE A 575 -17.33 -26.00 -7.26
CA ILE A 575 -17.05 -25.41 -5.95
C ILE A 575 -17.37 -26.42 -4.85
N SER A 576 -16.39 -26.66 -3.96
CA SER A 576 -16.52 -27.54 -2.79
C SER A 576 -16.89 -26.75 -1.52
N SER A 577 -16.38 -25.56 -1.36
CA SER A 577 -16.53 -24.74 -0.16
C SER A 577 -16.57 -23.26 -0.51
N VAL A 578 -17.30 -22.48 0.28
CA VAL A 578 -17.40 -21.01 0.17
C VAL A 578 -17.02 -20.40 1.51
N TYR A 579 -16.19 -19.39 1.48
CA TYR A 579 -15.73 -18.68 2.66
C TYR A 579 -15.89 -17.18 2.47
N LEU A 580 -16.24 -16.48 3.54
CA LEU A 580 -16.33 -15.03 3.63
C LEU A 580 -15.27 -14.53 4.61
N CYS A 581 -14.54 -13.50 4.23
CA CYS A 581 -13.71 -12.71 5.14
C CYS A 581 -13.87 -11.21 4.83
N SER A 582 -13.73 -10.39 5.85
CA SER A 582 -13.96 -8.94 5.77
C SER A 582 -13.06 -8.20 6.76
N PRO A 583 -12.49 -7.05 6.38
CA PRO A 583 -11.83 -6.17 7.34
C PRO A 583 -12.82 -5.46 8.28
N ASP A 584 -14.10 -5.40 7.88
CA ASP A 584 -15.15 -4.69 8.63
C ASP A 584 -15.74 -5.53 9.77
N PHE A 585 -15.70 -6.84 9.64
CA PHE A 585 -16.39 -7.77 10.55
C PHE A 585 -15.52 -8.95 10.96
N SER A 586 -15.95 -9.64 12.03
CA SER A 586 -15.41 -10.94 12.48
C SER A 586 -13.90 -10.97 12.70
N ASN A 587 -13.29 -9.84 13.04
CA ASN A 587 -11.84 -9.73 13.24
C ASN A 587 -11.01 -10.29 12.06
N CYS A 588 -11.43 -10.06 10.83
CA CYS A 588 -10.81 -10.58 9.61
C CYS A 588 -10.81 -12.12 9.51
N GLU A 589 -11.53 -12.85 10.35
CA GLU A 589 -11.57 -14.32 10.30
C GLU A 589 -12.30 -14.83 9.05
N SER A 590 -11.84 -15.95 8.52
CA SER A 590 -12.51 -16.65 7.43
C SER A 590 -13.69 -17.46 7.98
N LEU A 591 -14.90 -17.14 7.50
CA LEU A 591 -16.16 -17.77 7.90
C LEU A 591 -16.67 -18.67 6.78
N SER A 592 -16.95 -19.93 7.10
CA SER A 592 -17.57 -20.85 6.12
C SER A 592 -19.02 -20.46 5.88
N LEU A 593 -19.41 -20.34 4.61
CA LEU A 593 -20.78 -20.09 4.18
C LEU A 593 -21.41 -21.37 3.63
N SER A 594 -22.66 -21.65 4.03
CA SER A 594 -23.49 -22.64 3.37
C SER A 594 -23.85 -22.16 1.96
N HIS A 595 -23.84 -23.04 0.98
CA HIS A 595 -24.19 -22.71 -0.39
C HIS A 595 -25.00 -23.81 -1.06
N ASP A 596 -25.87 -23.42 -1.97
CA ASP A 596 -26.65 -24.29 -2.83
C ASP A 596 -26.12 -24.24 -4.27
N LYS A 597 -26.33 -25.30 -5.04
CA LYS A 597 -25.96 -25.38 -6.46
C LYS A 597 -27.21 -25.41 -7.30
N GLY A 598 -27.22 -24.64 -8.37
CA GLY A 598 -28.34 -24.58 -9.27
C GLY A 598 -27.93 -24.38 -10.72
N THR A 599 -28.94 -24.43 -11.59
CA THR A 599 -28.80 -24.10 -13.01
C THR A 599 -30.04 -23.34 -13.44
N ASP A 600 -29.88 -22.26 -14.18
CA ASP A 600 -30.97 -21.52 -14.79
C ASP A 600 -30.62 -21.13 -16.23
N SER A 601 -31.36 -20.20 -16.84
CA SER A 601 -31.14 -19.76 -18.22
C SER A 601 -29.77 -19.09 -18.45
N ASN A 602 -29.11 -18.63 -17.39
CA ASN A 602 -27.78 -18.00 -17.45
C ASN A 602 -26.63 -19.00 -17.23
N GLY A 603 -26.92 -20.24 -16.86
CA GLY A 603 -25.91 -21.27 -16.64
C GLY A 603 -25.94 -21.88 -15.24
N LYS A 604 -24.87 -22.58 -14.90
CA LYS A 604 -24.67 -23.13 -13.54
C LYS A 604 -24.27 -22.04 -12.59
N TYR A 605 -24.76 -22.12 -11.35
CA TYR A 605 -24.40 -21.18 -10.30
C TYR A 605 -24.28 -21.85 -8.94
N ILE A 606 -23.62 -21.16 -8.03
CA ILE A 606 -23.75 -21.36 -6.59
C ILE A 606 -24.50 -20.18 -5.99
N GLU A 607 -25.33 -20.45 -4.98
CA GLU A 607 -26.08 -19.42 -4.24
C GLU A 607 -25.70 -19.51 -2.76
N PHE A 608 -25.38 -18.36 -2.19
CA PHE A 608 -25.04 -18.23 -0.77
C PHE A 608 -25.54 -16.89 -0.24
N THR A 609 -25.54 -16.74 1.10
CA THR A 609 -25.95 -15.51 1.74
C THR A 609 -24.75 -14.85 2.42
N VAL A 610 -24.48 -13.58 2.08
CA VAL A 610 -23.54 -12.71 2.78
C VAL A 610 -24.29 -12.03 3.92
N PRO A 611 -23.90 -12.26 5.20
CA PRO A 611 -24.66 -11.77 6.35
C PRO A 611 -24.73 -10.26 6.45
N SER A 612 -23.60 -9.58 6.18
CA SER A 612 -23.47 -8.13 6.25
C SER A 612 -22.35 -7.65 5.33
N LEU A 613 -22.48 -6.45 4.77
CA LEU A 613 -21.47 -5.78 3.97
C LEU A 613 -21.47 -4.29 4.35
N GLN A 614 -20.34 -3.80 4.89
CA GLN A 614 -20.18 -2.38 5.20
C GLN A 614 -19.39 -1.68 4.11
N TYR A 615 -18.06 -1.86 4.04
CA TYR A 615 -17.20 -1.30 2.99
C TYR A 615 -16.79 -2.35 1.98
N TRP A 616 -16.24 -3.48 2.46
CA TRP A 616 -15.64 -4.48 1.60
C TRP A 616 -15.68 -5.89 2.19
N ASP A 617 -16.15 -6.82 1.39
CA ASP A 617 -16.09 -8.25 1.66
C ASP A 617 -15.33 -8.98 0.55
N MET A 618 -14.60 -10.00 0.92
CA MET A 618 -14.00 -10.96 0.01
C MET A 618 -14.62 -12.34 0.26
N ILE A 619 -15.26 -12.88 -0.76
CA ILE A 619 -15.77 -14.25 -0.78
C ILE A 619 -14.84 -15.09 -1.65
N TYR A 620 -14.27 -16.15 -1.11
CA TYR A 620 -13.44 -17.04 -1.89
C TYR A 620 -14.00 -18.47 -1.87
N MET A 621 -13.93 -19.10 -3.02
CA MET A 621 -14.62 -20.33 -3.35
C MET A 621 -13.60 -21.36 -3.81
N LYS A 622 -13.44 -22.42 -3.04
CA LYS A 622 -12.48 -23.50 -3.32
C LYS A 622 -13.09 -24.52 -4.26
N SER A 623 -12.31 -24.92 -5.27
CA SER A 623 -12.72 -25.92 -6.27
C SER A 623 -12.54 -27.36 -5.77
#